data_a53e39008145068e4e3e922b29f396b8
#
_entry.id   a53e39008145068e4e3e922b29f396b8
#
_cell.length_a   1.000
_cell.length_b   1.000
_cell.length_c   1.000
_cell.angle_alpha   90.00
_cell.angle_beta   90.00
_cell.angle_gamma   90.00
#
_symmetry.space_group_name_H-M   'P 1'
#
loop_
_entity.id
_entity.type
_entity.pdbx_description
1 polymer ?
#
loop_
_entity_poly.entity_id
_entity_poly.type
_entity_poly.pdbx_seq_one_letter_code
_entity_poly.pdbx_strand_id
1 'polypeptide(L)'
;MFVSLTLIKDSIAAAGTALLLGAAAMSSPQDPAAASAPREIAVVASRFTFEPARIEVTEGERVRLVLTSADGVHGVEIKKFKVNKKIPRGGEPVTIEFVASAAGQYPILCSEYCGKDHDAMKGVLVVNVKP
;
A
#
# COMPACT_ATOMS: atom_id res chain seq x y z
N MET A 1 -24.28 -65.17 -58.99
CA MET A 1 -24.86 -66.01 -57.95
C MET A 1 -24.83 -65.27 -56.68
N PHE A 2 -25.95 -64.75 -56.35
CA PHE A 2 -26.62 -64.79 -55.05
C PHE A 2 -25.69 -64.61 -53.86
N VAL A 3 -25.94 -63.86 -52.80
CA VAL A 3 -27.15 -63.57 -52.04
C VAL A 3 -26.82 -62.39 -51.15
N SER A 4 -27.68 -61.38 -51.19
CA SER A 4 -28.64 -61.12 -50.13
C SER A 4 -28.02 -60.65 -48.80
N LEU A 5 -28.19 -59.39 -48.55
CA LEU A 5 -29.23 -58.92 -47.60
C LEU A 5 -28.94 -59.18 -46.17
N THR A 6 -28.68 -58.17 -45.41
CA THR A 6 -29.61 -57.84 -44.33
C THR A 6 -29.35 -56.48 -43.75
N LEU A 7 -30.34 -55.66 -43.84
CA LEU A 7 -30.54 -54.48 -43.03
C LEU A 7 -30.70 -54.89 -41.55
N ILE A 8 -29.97 -54.28 -40.69
CA ILE A 8 -30.44 -54.14 -39.31
C ILE A 8 -30.32 -52.71 -38.95
N LYS A 9 -31.49 -52.07 -38.92
CA LYS A 9 -31.72 -50.86 -38.16
C LYS A 9 -31.62 -51.20 -36.69
N ASP A 10 -30.79 -50.51 -36.00
CA ASP A 10 -31.01 -50.33 -34.57
C ASP A 10 -30.65 -48.89 -34.20
N SER A 11 -31.70 -48.12 -34.04
CA SER A 11 -31.70 -46.84 -33.42
C SER A 11 -31.45 -47.02 -31.92
N ILE A 12 -30.32 -46.58 -31.44
CA ILE A 12 -30.17 -46.38 -30.01
C ILE A 12 -29.93 -44.87 -29.83
N ALA A 13 -30.98 -44.20 -29.44
CA ALA A 13 -30.91 -42.87 -28.90
C ALA A 13 -30.25 -42.94 -27.50
N ALA A 14 -29.00 -42.60 -27.39
CA ALA A 14 -28.36 -42.36 -26.12
C ALA A 14 -28.53 -40.87 -25.79
N ALA A 15 -29.47 -40.60 -24.92
CA ALA A 15 -29.61 -39.29 -24.29
C ALA A 15 -28.40 -39.08 -23.37
N GLY A 16 -27.40 -38.36 -23.84
CA GLY A 16 -26.31 -37.89 -23.05
C GLY A 16 -26.75 -36.69 -22.22
N THR A 17 -27.06 -36.94 -20.96
CA THR A 17 -27.22 -35.88 -19.97
C THR A 17 -25.85 -35.21 -19.76
N ALA A 18 -25.69 -34.05 -20.39
CA ALA A 18 -24.54 -33.19 -20.10
C ALA A 18 -24.73 -32.61 -18.70
N LEU A 19 -23.98 -33.16 -17.75
CA LEU A 19 -23.88 -32.60 -16.41
C LEU A 19 -23.00 -31.34 -16.50
N LEU A 20 -23.65 -30.18 -16.58
CA LEU A 20 -22.99 -28.89 -16.41
C LEU A 20 -22.55 -28.75 -14.95
N LEU A 21 -21.32 -29.12 -14.66
CA LEU A 21 -20.67 -28.69 -13.41
C LEU A 21 -20.49 -27.18 -13.53
N GLY A 22 -21.41 -26.42 -12.96
CA GLY A 22 -21.25 -25.03 -12.70
C GLY A 22 -20.13 -24.86 -11.67
N ALA A 23 -18.94 -24.47 -12.13
CA ALA A 23 -17.91 -23.97 -11.23
C ALA A 23 -18.41 -22.64 -10.69
N ALA A 24 -18.97 -22.67 -9.48
CA ALA A 24 -19.24 -21.46 -8.70
C ALA A 24 -17.89 -20.81 -8.42
N ALA A 25 -17.57 -19.78 -9.18
CA ALA A 25 -16.44 -18.92 -8.86
C ALA A 25 -16.75 -18.25 -7.51
N MET A 26 -16.11 -18.72 -6.45
CA MET A 26 -16.13 -18.04 -5.16
C MET A 26 -15.32 -16.76 -5.31
N SER A 27 -16.00 -15.67 -5.64
CA SER A 27 -15.45 -14.33 -5.54
C SER A 27 -15.27 -14.04 -4.05
N SER A 28 -14.05 -14.16 -3.56
CA SER A 28 -13.71 -13.68 -2.23
C SER A 28 -13.94 -12.17 -2.19
N PRO A 29 -14.61 -11.64 -1.19
CA PRO A 29 -14.72 -10.20 -1.01
C PRO A 29 -13.30 -9.65 -0.84
N GLN A 30 -12.83 -8.89 -1.83
CA GLN A 30 -11.57 -8.16 -1.70
C GLN A 30 -11.84 -6.94 -0.82
N ASP A 31 -11.18 -6.90 0.33
CA ASP A 31 -11.18 -5.73 1.19
C ASP A 31 -10.58 -4.55 0.40
N PRO A 32 -11.31 -3.46 0.19
CA PRO A 32 -10.80 -2.30 -0.55
C PRO A 32 -9.54 -1.69 0.08
N ALA A 33 -9.34 -1.88 1.38
CA ALA A 33 -8.15 -1.44 2.09
C ALA A 33 -6.91 -2.31 1.80
N ALA A 34 -7.10 -3.57 1.42
CA ALA A 34 -6.03 -4.49 1.03
C ALA A 34 -5.63 -4.37 -0.45
N ALA A 35 -6.44 -3.69 -1.27
CA ALA A 35 -6.31 -3.67 -2.72
C ALA A 35 -5.26 -2.69 -3.27
N SER A 36 -4.78 -1.71 -2.48
CA SER A 36 -3.77 -0.75 -2.91
C SER A 36 -2.48 -0.90 -2.12
N ALA A 37 -1.37 -1.08 -2.83
CA ALA A 37 -0.05 -0.99 -2.23
C ALA A 37 0.15 0.39 -1.59
N PRO A 38 0.82 0.50 -0.42
CA PRO A 38 1.10 1.79 0.18
C PRO A 38 1.96 2.64 -0.75
N ARG A 39 1.67 3.94 -0.80
CA ARG A 39 2.50 4.90 -1.51
C ARG A 39 3.80 5.10 -0.73
N GLU A 40 4.90 4.72 -1.33
CA GLU A 40 6.21 4.86 -0.72
C GLU A 40 6.81 6.23 -1.01
N ILE A 41 7.34 6.88 0.04
CA ILE A 41 7.97 8.17 -0.03
C ILE A 41 9.29 8.11 0.74
N ALA A 42 10.40 8.32 0.04
CA ALA A 42 11.71 8.42 0.65
C ALA A 42 11.90 9.80 1.29
N VAL A 43 12.39 9.83 2.53
CA VAL A 43 12.68 11.06 3.26
C VAL A 43 14.07 10.98 3.86
N VAL A 44 14.90 11.97 3.59
CA VAL A 44 16.22 12.10 4.17
C VAL A 44 16.19 13.15 5.28
N ALA A 45 16.62 12.76 6.48
CA ALA A 45 16.81 13.67 7.60
C ALA A 45 18.27 14.09 7.68
N SER A 46 18.51 15.38 7.77
CA SER A 46 19.82 15.97 8.00
C SER A 46 19.68 17.20 8.91
N ARG A 47 20.77 17.70 9.45
CA ARG A 47 20.74 18.92 10.29
C ARG A 47 20.50 20.16 9.42
N PHE A 48 19.42 20.82 9.51
CA PHE A 48 18.21 20.68 10.36
C PHE A 48 17.00 20.68 9.43
N THR A 49 16.94 19.72 8.55
CA THR A 49 15.93 19.64 7.48
C THR A 49 15.43 18.22 7.28
N PHE A 50 14.22 18.12 6.77
CA PHE A 50 13.72 16.92 6.09
C PHE A 50 13.69 17.17 4.59
N GLU A 51 14.10 16.20 3.79
CA GLU A 51 14.04 16.30 2.33
C GLU A 51 13.25 15.10 1.77
N PRO A 52 12.10 15.33 1.15
CA PRO A 52 11.42 16.63 0.97
C PRO A 52 10.85 17.18 2.29
N ALA A 53 10.86 18.50 2.45
CA ALA A 53 10.27 19.17 3.61
C ALA A 53 8.75 19.26 3.53
N ARG A 54 8.18 19.14 2.34
CA ARG A 54 6.75 19.11 2.08
C ARG A 54 6.37 17.81 1.40
N ILE A 55 5.48 17.06 2.04
CA ILE A 55 4.95 15.81 1.53
C ILE A 55 3.46 16.00 1.28
N GLU A 56 3.00 15.65 0.08
CA GLU A 56 1.59 15.73 -0.27
C GLU A 56 1.02 14.34 -0.57
N VAL A 57 -0.07 14.02 0.07
CA VAL A 57 -0.83 12.79 -0.10
C VAL A 57 -2.32 13.08 -0.18
N THR A 58 -3.13 12.09 -0.51
CA THR A 58 -4.58 12.21 -0.57
C THR A 58 -5.22 11.50 0.61
N GLU A 59 -6.32 12.03 1.10
CA GLU A 59 -7.10 11.44 2.18
C GLU A 59 -7.49 9.99 1.87
N GLY A 60 -7.23 9.10 2.81
CA GLY A 60 -7.46 7.66 2.69
C GLY A 60 -6.29 6.87 2.12
N GLU A 61 -5.23 7.52 1.61
CA GLU A 61 -4.04 6.79 1.14
C GLU A 61 -3.31 6.10 2.29
N ARG A 62 -2.83 4.89 2.01
CA ARG A 62 -1.81 4.25 2.83
C ARG A 62 -0.45 4.80 2.43
N VAL A 63 0.27 5.31 3.39
CA VAL A 63 1.57 5.96 3.18
C VAL A 63 2.64 5.14 3.88
N ARG A 64 3.73 4.89 3.16
CA ARG A 64 4.96 4.31 3.70
C ARG A 64 6.07 5.33 3.57
N LEU A 65 6.56 5.85 4.69
CA LEU A 65 7.75 6.68 4.72
C LEU A 65 8.99 5.80 4.92
N VAL A 66 9.96 5.94 4.04
CA VAL A 66 11.27 5.31 4.16
C VAL A 66 12.26 6.42 4.56
N LEU A 67 12.69 6.40 5.81
CA LEU A 67 13.48 7.47 6.42
C LEU A 67 14.93 7.05 6.59
N THR A 68 15.83 7.90 6.13
CA THR A 68 17.28 7.73 6.33
C THR A 68 17.89 9.00 6.91
N SER A 69 19.01 8.87 7.60
CA SER A 69 19.79 9.99 8.07
C SER A 69 21.06 10.19 7.25
N ALA A 70 21.30 11.43 6.85
CA ALA A 70 22.53 11.81 6.14
C ALA A 70 23.69 12.14 7.09
N ASP A 71 23.44 12.34 8.38
CA ASP A 71 24.47 12.75 9.34
C ASP A 71 24.34 12.07 10.71
N GLY A 72 23.62 12.63 11.65
CA GLY A 72 23.49 12.11 13.01
C GLY A 72 22.24 11.28 13.23
N VAL A 73 21.85 11.14 14.48
CA VAL A 73 20.57 10.57 14.87
C VAL A 73 19.51 11.65 14.77
N HIS A 74 18.37 11.31 14.19
CA HIS A 74 17.18 12.14 14.13
C HIS A 74 15.97 11.37 14.59
N GLY A 75 14.84 12.02 14.62
CA GLY A 75 13.53 11.39 14.82
C GLY A 75 12.52 12.00 13.88
N VAL A 76 11.41 11.32 13.69
CA VAL A 76 10.27 11.84 12.97
C VAL A 76 9.03 11.69 13.81
N GLU A 77 8.27 12.75 13.95
CA GLU A 77 6.99 12.75 14.64
C GLU A 77 5.93 13.43 13.80
N ILE A 78 4.80 12.74 13.63
CA ILE A 78 3.57 13.30 13.05
C ILE A 78 2.45 12.95 14.02
N LYS A 79 2.16 13.85 14.93
CA LYS A 79 1.24 13.60 16.07
C LYS A 79 -0.14 13.15 15.64
N LYS A 80 -0.68 13.74 14.58
CA LYS A 80 -2.02 13.43 14.07
C LYS A 80 -2.20 11.95 13.77
N PHE A 81 -1.18 11.31 13.22
CA PHE A 81 -1.22 9.91 12.81
C PHE A 81 -0.47 8.97 13.77
N LYS A 82 -0.12 9.47 14.97
CA LYS A 82 0.60 8.72 16.01
C LYS A 82 1.93 8.14 15.51
N VAL A 83 2.55 8.83 14.59
CA VAL A 83 3.89 8.49 14.10
C VAL A 83 4.93 9.10 15.03
N ASN A 84 5.82 8.27 15.54
CA ASN A 84 7.03 8.69 16.25
C ASN A 84 8.08 7.60 16.10
N LYS A 85 9.17 7.91 15.41
CA LYS A 85 10.22 6.94 15.10
C LYS A 85 11.61 7.58 15.12
N LYS A 86 12.55 6.91 15.77
CA LYS A 86 13.96 7.25 15.72
C LYS A 86 14.58 6.84 14.40
N ILE A 87 15.38 7.72 13.82
CA ILE A 87 16.14 7.50 12.57
C ILE A 87 17.61 7.34 12.95
N PRO A 88 18.20 6.16 12.81
CA PRO A 88 19.58 5.91 13.25
C PRO A 88 20.59 6.61 12.36
N ARG A 89 21.76 6.87 12.93
CA ARG A 89 22.93 7.27 12.19
C ARG A 89 23.34 6.16 11.21
N GLY A 90 23.96 6.54 10.10
CA GLY A 90 24.60 5.58 9.19
C GLY A 90 23.79 5.23 7.94
N GLY A 91 22.67 5.92 7.71
CA GLY A 91 21.90 5.77 6.47
C GLY A 91 21.06 4.50 6.41
N GLU A 92 20.99 3.71 7.49
CA GLU A 92 20.08 2.57 7.54
C GLU A 92 18.62 3.05 7.54
N PRO A 93 17.79 2.59 6.59
CA PRO A 93 16.43 3.05 6.49
C PRO A 93 15.54 2.50 7.61
N VAL A 94 14.64 3.34 8.11
CA VAL A 94 13.52 2.94 8.94
C VAL A 94 12.23 3.23 8.21
N THR A 95 11.29 2.32 8.32
CA THR A 95 10.02 2.39 7.60
C THR A 95 8.87 2.64 8.57
N ILE A 96 7.98 3.54 8.19
CA ILE A 96 6.75 3.85 8.92
C ILE A 96 5.58 3.77 7.96
N GLU A 97 4.51 3.11 8.38
CA GLU A 97 3.26 3.08 7.63
C GLU A 97 2.13 3.70 8.45
N PHE A 98 1.31 4.49 7.78
CA PHE A 98 0.07 5.04 8.34
C PHE A 98 -0.95 5.29 7.24
N VAL A 99 -2.20 5.48 7.65
CA VAL A 99 -3.28 5.91 6.74
C VAL A 99 -3.49 7.40 6.93
N ALA A 100 -3.46 8.16 5.84
CA ALA A 100 -3.75 9.59 5.82
C ALA A 100 -5.27 9.82 5.98
N SER A 101 -5.81 9.50 7.15
CA SER A 101 -7.24 9.38 7.42
C SER A 101 -8.01 10.69 7.53
N ALA A 102 -7.34 11.83 7.55
CA ALA A 102 -7.97 13.14 7.69
C ALA A 102 -7.24 14.19 6.85
N ALA A 103 -8.00 14.93 6.03
CA ALA A 103 -7.45 16.04 5.27
C ALA A 103 -6.96 17.17 6.20
N GLY A 104 -5.93 17.88 5.77
CA GLY A 104 -5.34 18.98 6.53
C GLY A 104 -3.84 19.11 6.33
N GLN A 105 -3.22 20.00 7.09
CA GLN A 105 -1.78 20.18 7.12
C GLN A 105 -1.28 19.85 8.51
N TYR A 106 -0.28 18.98 8.58
CA TYR A 106 0.26 18.45 9.82
C TYR A 106 1.77 18.65 9.88
N PRO A 107 2.30 19.19 10.97
CA PRO A 107 3.75 19.36 11.10
C PRO A 107 4.44 17.99 11.19
N ILE A 108 5.58 17.90 10.52
CA ILE A 108 6.57 16.84 10.70
C ILE A 108 7.66 17.43 11.57
N LEU A 109 7.91 16.83 12.71
CA LEU A 109 8.86 17.32 13.70
C LEU A 109 10.01 16.33 13.90
N CYS A 110 11.21 16.83 14.22
CA CYS A 110 12.28 15.99 14.71
C CYS A 110 12.04 15.68 16.18
N SER A 111 11.87 14.41 16.53
CA SER A 111 11.56 13.97 17.90
C SER A 111 12.79 13.61 18.74
N GLU A 112 13.97 13.52 18.11
CA GLU A 112 15.25 13.25 18.80
C GLU A 112 16.13 14.48 18.75
N TYR A 113 16.75 14.84 19.86
CA TYR A 113 17.68 15.96 19.86
C TYR A 113 18.84 15.70 18.90
N CYS A 114 18.97 16.53 17.89
CA CYS A 114 19.97 16.38 16.82
C CYS A 114 20.99 17.53 16.73
N GLY A 115 20.87 18.51 17.61
CA GLY A 115 21.78 19.64 17.66
C GLY A 115 21.09 20.96 18.03
N LYS A 116 21.82 22.05 17.91
CA LYS A 116 21.43 23.39 18.36
C LYS A 116 20.09 23.89 17.79
N ASP A 117 19.84 23.64 16.50
CA ASP A 117 18.64 24.08 15.80
C ASP A 117 17.60 22.97 15.65
N HIS A 118 17.62 22.00 16.54
CA HIS A 118 16.69 20.87 16.59
C HIS A 118 15.22 21.32 16.51
N ASP A 119 14.84 22.34 17.27
CA ASP A 119 13.46 22.83 17.28
C ASP A 119 13.03 23.50 15.97
N ALA A 120 13.98 23.90 15.14
CA ALA A 120 13.73 24.46 13.82
C ALA A 120 13.60 23.39 12.73
N MET A 121 13.97 22.14 13.01
CA MET A 121 13.91 21.04 12.07
C MET A 121 12.45 20.57 11.91
N LYS A 122 11.81 21.04 10.86
CA LYS A 122 10.37 20.82 10.60
C LYS A 122 10.11 20.56 9.13
N GLY A 123 9.07 19.78 8.87
CA GLY A 123 8.44 19.63 7.58
C GLY A 123 6.92 19.76 7.71
N VAL A 124 6.22 19.55 6.61
CA VAL A 124 4.76 19.53 6.58
C VAL A 124 4.24 18.37 5.76
N LEU A 125 3.32 17.63 6.34
CA LEU A 125 2.49 16.65 5.63
C LEU A 125 1.17 17.33 5.25
N VAL A 126 0.89 17.40 3.96
CA VAL A 126 -0.37 17.90 3.43
C VAL A 126 -1.21 16.72 2.99
N VAL A 127 -2.36 16.56 3.59
CA VAL A 127 -3.35 15.58 3.19
C VAL A 127 -4.46 16.30 2.45
N ASN A 128 -4.50 16.14 1.14
CA ASN A 128 -5.51 16.73 0.29
C ASN A 128 -6.83 15.98 0.41
N VAL A 129 -7.93 16.71 0.29
CA VAL A 129 -9.26 16.11 0.26
C VAL A 129 -9.36 15.12 -0.89
N LYS A 130 -9.96 13.98 -0.64
CA LYS A 130 -10.24 13.00 -1.69
C LYS A 130 -11.27 13.56 -2.66
N PRO A 131 -10.98 13.53 -3.99
CA PRO A 131 -11.93 13.98 -5.01
C PRO A 131 -13.18 13.11 -5.08
#